data_a92f69e855d385fc3c04ea4c7a5c097b
#
_entry.id   a92f69e855d385fc3c04ea4c7a5c097b
#
_cell.length_a   1.000
_cell.length_b   1.000
_cell.length_c   1.000
_cell.angle_alpha   90.00
_cell.angle_beta   90.00
_cell.angle_gamma   90.00
#
_symmetry.space_group_name_H-M   'P 1'
#
loop_
_entity.id
_entity.type
_entity.pdbx_description
1 polymer ?
#
loop_
_entity_poly.entity_id
_entity_poly.type
_entity_poly.pdbx_seq_one_letter_code
_entity_poly.pdbx_strand_id
1 'polypeptide(L)'
;LTGAIAKTNCIVIFINQLRMKVGVVYGNPETTPGGSALKYYASVRIDVRRTETLKNGSESFGNRTKAKVVKNKVAPPFKTAEFDILYGKGISKSGEVIDLAVSLGIVEKSGAWFSYNGDRLGQGRDKAKVTLEENPDVLKEIEDKVREMMAAKVEPVNDEEDLLLDNGLDDLDALTGDDFNVEI
;
A
#
# COMPACT_ATOMS: atom_id res chain seq x y z
N LEU A 1 -11.74 -17.71 16.90
CA LEU A 1 -12.03 -16.47 16.17
C LEU A 1 -12.70 -16.75 14.83
N THR A 2 -12.18 -17.65 13.98
CA THR A 2 -12.67 -17.89 12.62
C THR A 2 -14.16 -18.26 12.60
N GLY A 3 -14.60 -19.19 13.48
CA GLY A 3 -16.02 -19.60 13.57
C GLY A 3 -16.95 -18.50 14.10
N ALA A 4 -16.44 -17.57 14.90
CA ALA A 4 -17.22 -16.41 15.36
C ALA A 4 -17.32 -15.35 14.26
N ILE A 5 -16.22 -15.07 13.56
CA ILE A 5 -16.14 -14.09 12.47
C ILE A 5 -17.05 -14.51 11.31
N ALA A 6 -17.03 -15.79 10.94
CA ALA A 6 -17.86 -16.33 9.85
C ALA A 6 -19.38 -16.17 10.07
N LYS A 7 -19.81 -15.97 11.32
CA LYS A 7 -21.23 -15.74 11.68
C LYS A 7 -21.62 -14.29 11.81
N THR A 8 -20.67 -13.38 11.63
CA THR A 8 -20.86 -11.94 11.81
C THR A 8 -20.42 -11.19 10.57
N ASN A 9 -21.16 -10.14 10.19
CA ASN A 9 -20.78 -9.26 9.09
C ASN A 9 -19.72 -8.23 9.59
N CYS A 10 -18.53 -8.72 9.98
CA CYS A 10 -17.46 -7.86 10.44
C CYS A 10 -16.14 -8.10 9.70
N ILE A 11 -15.35 -7.05 9.56
CA ILE A 11 -13.98 -7.09 9.07
C ILE A 11 -13.06 -7.12 10.28
N VAL A 12 -12.11 -8.06 10.30
CA VAL A 12 -11.09 -8.14 11.35
C VAL A 12 -9.73 -7.81 10.77
N ILE A 13 -9.07 -6.80 11.34
CA ILE A 13 -7.75 -6.34 10.92
C ILE A 13 -6.74 -6.71 12.00
N PHE A 14 -5.76 -7.54 11.63
CA PHE A 14 -4.62 -7.88 12.48
C PHE A 14 -3.44 -6.99 12.14
N ILE A 15 -2.97 -6.23 13.11
CA ILE A 15 -1.73 -5.45 13.01
C ILE A 15 -0.61 -6.28 13.61
N ASN A 16 0.40 -6.62 12.81
CA ASN A 16 1.51 -7.46 13.23
C ASN A 16 2.86 -6.81 12.90
N GLN A 17 3.86 -7.09 13.71
CA GLN A 17 5.23 -6.64 13.47
C GLN A 17 6.03 -7.70 12.73
N LEU A 18 6.97 -7.27 11.89
CA LEU A 18 7.99 -8.15 11.30
C LEU A 18 9.13 -8.35 12.29
N ARG A 19 9.66 -9.57 12.34
CA ARG A 19 10.84 -9.98 13.09
C ARG A 19 11.80 -10.67 12.15
N MET A 20 13.08 -10.60 12.46
CA MET A 20 14.10 -11.34 11.72
C MET A 20 14.34 -12.68 12.42
N LYS A 21 14.19 -13.77 11.68
CA LYS A 21 14.54 -15.12 12.14
C LYS A 21 16.07 -15.25 12.09
N VAL A 22 16.69 -15.52 13.24
CA VAL A 22 18.15 -15.71 13.33
C VAL A 22 18.53 -17.06 12.71
N GLY A 23 19.65 -17.09 11.96
CA GLY A 23 20.19 -18.33 11.37
C GLY A 23 19.67 -18.67 9.99
N VAL A 24 18.81 -17.87 9.39
CA VAL A 24 18.38 -18.07 7.99
C VAL A 24 19.45 -17.51 7.06
N VAL A 25 20.18 -18.41 6.37
CA VAL A 25 21.25 -18.05 5.42
C VAL A 25 20.70 -17.86 4.01
N TYR A 26 19.65 -18.57 3.65
CA TYR A 26 18.98 -18.48 2.34
C TYR A 26 17.48 -18.23 2.52
N GLY A 27 16.87 -17.50 1.58
CA GLY A 27 15.46 -17.13 1.59
C GLY A 27 15.16 -15.85 2.40
N ASN A 28 13.89 -15.60 2.69
CA ASN A 28 13.46 -14.41 3.40
C ASN A 28 13.46 -14.65 4.92
N PRO A 29 14.34 -13.98 5.69
CA PRO A 29 14.42 -14.15 7.13
C PRO A 29 13.26 -13.46 7.88
N GLU A 30 12.42 -12.69 7.21
CA GLU A 30 11.33 -11.95 7.85
C GLU A 30 10.17 -12.89 8.23
N THR A 31 9.76 -12.79 9.48
CA THR A 31 8.65 -13.56 10.02
C THR A 31 7.75 -12.70 10.90
N THR A 32 6.53 -13.16 11.13
CA THR A 32 5.60 -12.53 12.05
C THR A 32 5.48 -13.38 13.32
N PRO A 33 5.36 -12.78 14.52
CA PRO A 33 5.05 -13.52 15.73
C PRO A 33 3.66 -14.16 15.64
N GLY A 34 3.45 -15.28 16.33
CA GLY A 34 2.15 -15.97 16.39
C GLY A 34 1.97 -17.10 15.37
N GLY A 35 3.05 -17.56 14.73
CA GLY A 35 3.02 -18.71 13.82
C GLY A 35 2.45 -18.41 12.45
N SER A 36 2.23 -19.47 11.66
CA SER A 36 1.80 -19.39 10.26
C SER A 36 0.30 -19.24 10.05
N ALA A 37 -0.52 -19.47 11.08
CA ALA A 37 -1.98 -19.53 10.96
C ALA A 37 -2.60 -18.28 10.31
N LEU A 38 -2.17 -17.08 10.70
CA LEU A 38 -2.67 -15.83 10.11
C LEU A 38 -2.35 -15.69 8.62
N LYS A 39 -1.21 -16.22 8.16
CA LYS A 39 -0.83 -16.19 6.74
C LYS A 39 -1.84 -16.96 5.89
N TYR A 40 -2.30 -18.12 6.37
CA TYR A 40 -3.27 -18.96 5.65
C TYR A 40 -4.68 -18.42 5.72
N TYR A 41 -5.14 -18.00 6.92
CA TYR A 41 -6.52 -17.55 7.11
C TYR A 41 -6.82 -16.16 6.56
N ALA A 42 -5.83 -15.27 6.49
CA ALA A 42 -6.03 -13.92 5.97
C ALA A 42 -6.50 -13.94 4.51
N SER A 43 -7.58 -13.22 4.21
CA SER A 43 -8.05 -12.99 2.85
C SER A 43 -7.18 -11.95 2.13
N VAL A 44 -6.71 -10.94 2.85
CA VAL A 44 -5.81 -9.90 2.34
C VAL A 44 -4.64 -9.75 3.29
N ARG A 45 -3.42 -9.65 2.74
CA ARG A 45 -2.21 -9.32 3.48
C ARG A 45 -1.55 -8.11 2.84
N ILE A 46 -1.22 -7.13 3.66
CA ILE A 46 -0.58 -5.89 3.23
C ILE A 46 0.74 -5.74 3.99
N ASP A 47 1.83 -5.61 3.27
CA ASP A 47 3.15 -5.26 3.81
C ASP A 47 3.29 -3.74 3.80
N VAL A 48 3.50 -3.13 4.96
CA VAL A 48 3.60 -1.69 5.14
C VAL A 48 5.01 -1.35 5.60
N ARG A 49 5.74 -0.58 4.78
CA ARG A 49 7.14 -0.21 5.06
C ARG A 49 7.35 1.29 4.92
N ARG A 50 8.13 1.83 5.84
CA ARG A 50 8.69 3.17 5.68
C ARG A 50 9.84 3.09 4.66
N THR A 51 9.76 3.94 3.62
CA THR A 51 10.80 4.04 2.58
C THR A 51 11.74 5.21 2.83
N GLU A 52 11.19 6.35 3.28
CA GLU A 52 11.94 7.58 3.47
C GLU A 52 11.43 8.35 4.69
N THR A 53 12.30 9.13 5.31
CA THR A 53 11.91 10.10 6.34
C THR A 53 11.84 11.49 5.71
N LEU A 54 10.67 12.12 5.79
CA LEU A 54 10.44 13.47 5.28
C LEU A 54 11.02 14.49 6.26
N LYS A 55 11.92 15.34 5.77
CA LYS A 55 12.64 16.34 6.58
C LYS A 55 12.53 17.72 5.97
N ASN A 56 12.44 18.71 6.84
CA ASN A 56 12.65 20.11 6.49
C ASN A 56 13.89 20.61 7.24
N GLY A 57 15.02 20.72 6.52
CA GLY A 57 16.33 20.91 7.14
C GLY A 57 16.72 19.73 8.03
N SER A 58 16.91 19.98 9.33
CA SER A 58 17.23 18.94 10.34
C SER A 58 16.00 18.30 10.99
N GLU A 59 14.82 18.90 10.86
CA GLU A 59 13.60 18.46 11.52
C GLU A 59 12.84 17.45 10.67
N SER A 60 12.46 16.32 11.28
CA SER A 60 11.65 15.28 10.62
C SER A 60 10.17 15.55 10.90
N PHE A 61 9.37 15.71 9.86
CA PHE A 61 7.95 16.03 9.97
C PHE A 61 7.02 14.90 9.48
N GLY A 62 7.58 13.85 8.90
CA GLY A 62 6.79 12.73 8.39
C GLY A 62 7.63 11.59 7.84
N ASN A 63 6.95 10.60 7.29
CA ASN A 63 7.55 9.47 6.61
C ASN A 63 6.83 9.20 5.29
N ARG A 64 7.58 8.87 4.25
CA ARG A 64 7.04 8.23 3.06
C ARG A 64 6.88 6.74 3.34
N THR A 65 5.72 6.21 3.05
CA THR A 65 5.34 4.85 3.37
C THR A 65 4.89 4.14 2.10
N LYS A 66 5.31 2.88 1.97
CA LYS A 66 4.90 1.99 0.88
C LYS A 66 4.05 0.87 1.46
N ALA A 67 2.85 0.70 0.93
CA ALA A 67 1.97 -0.42 1.20
C ALA A 67 1.90 -1.32 -0.02
N LYS A 68 2.27 -2.60 0.13
CA LYS A 68 2.21 -3.61 -0.92
C LYS A 68 1.22 -4.70 -0.54
N VAL A 69 0.27 -4.98 -1.41
CA VAL A 69 -0.64 -6.11 -1.25
C VAL A 69 0.12 -7.38 -1.63
N VAL A 70 0.48 -8.20 -0.64
CA VAL A 70 1.27 -9.43 -0.84
C VAL A 70 0.40 -10.67 -0.98
N LYS A 71 -0.87 -10.60 -0.57
CA LYS A 71 -1.90 -11.63 -0.78
C LYS A 71 -3.26 -10.96 -0.90
N ASN A 72 -4.05 -11.42 -1.84
CA ASN A 72 -5.44 -10.98 -2.00
C ASN A 72 -6.27 -12.11 -2.61
N LYS A 73 -7.32 -12.52 -1.91
CA LYS A 73 -8.27 -13.56 -2.36
C LYS A 73 -9.54 -12.98 -3.01
N VAL A 74 -9.69 -11.66 -3.01
CA VAL A 74 -10.91 -10.96 -3.48
C VAL A 74 -10.65 -10.01 -4.66
N ALA A 75 -9.38 -9.82 -5.05
CA ALA A 75 -8.98 -9.01 -6.20
C ALA A 75 -7.52 -9.35 -6.58
N PRO A 76 -7.01 -8.92 -7.75
CA PRO A 76 -5.63 -9.14 -8.16
C PRO A 76 -4.63 -8.62 -7.12
N PRO A 77 -3.67 -9.46 -6.68
CA PRO A 77 -2.66 -9.10 -5.68
C PRO A 77 -1.55 -8.21 -6.26
N PHE A 78 -0.51 -7.94 -5.46
CA PHE A 78 0.75 -7.26 -5.81
C PHE A 78 0.64 -5.78 -6.16
N LYS A 79 -0.53 -5.16 -6.05
CA LYS A 79 -0.67 -3.71 -6.16
C LYS A 79 0.09 -3.02 -5.04
N THR A 80 0.69 -1.87 -5.38
CA THR A 80 1.48 -1.05 -4.45
C THR A 80 0.93 0.36 -4.42
N ALA A 81 0.83 0.94 -3.22
CA ALA A 81 0.55 2.35 -3.01
C ALA A 81 1.69 2.99 -2.20
N GLU A 82 2.06 4.21 -2.54
CA GLU A 82 3.01 5.02 -1.79
C GLU A 82 2.34 6.32 -1.36
N PHE A 83 2.50 6.68 -0.09
CA PHE A 83 1.88 7.88 0.49
C PHE A 83 2.73 8.44 1.63
N ASP A 84 2.51 9.72 1.92
CA ASP A 84 3.19 10.41 3.00
C ASP A 84 2.34 10.37 4.27
N ILE A 85 2.94 10.00 5.41
CA ILE A 85 2.35 10.10 6.74
C ILE A 85 3.04 11.26 7.46
N LEU A 86 2.27 12.31 7.76
CA LEU A 86 2.75 13.49 8.48
C LEU A 86 2.50 13.31 9.98
N TYR A 87 3.49 13.64 10.80
CA TYR A 87 3.38 13.53 12.24
C TYR A 87 2.28 14.45 12.79
N GLY A 88 1.40 13.91 13.61
CA GLY A 88 0.28 14.62 14.19
C GLY A 88 -0.88 14.94 13.25
N LYS A 89 -0.73 14.72 11.92
CA LYS A 89 -1.78 14.99 10.91
C LYS A 89 -2.30 13.73 10.22
N GLY A 90 -1.48 12.68 10.11
CA GLY A 90 -1.83 11.45 9.40
C GLY A 90 -1.46 11.48 7.92
N ILE A 91 -2.21 10.77 7.07
CA ILE A 91 -1.93 10.65 5.64
C ILE A 91 -2.13 11.99 4.94
N SER A 92 -1.14 12.39 4.12
CA SER A 92 -1.19 13.63 3.32
C SER A 92 -2.03 13.45 2.07
N LYS A 93 -3.32 13.77 2.16
CA LYS A 93 -4.28 13.64 1.05
C LYS A 93 -3.86 14.50 -0.17
N SER A 94 -3.48 15.75 0.05
CA SER A 94 -3.02 16.67 -1.00
C SER A 94 -1.80 16.15 -1.75
N GLY A 95 -0.85 15.55 -1.02
CA GLY A 95 0.33 14.94 -1.62
C GLY A 95 0.02 13.73 -2.49
N GLU A 96 -0.90 12.90 -2.05
CA GLU A 96 -1.34 11.71 -2.78
C GLU A 96 -2.12 12.08 -4.05
N VAL A 97 -3.04 13.04 -3.95
CA VAL A 97 -3.81 13.55 -5.09
C VAL A 97 -2.88 14.13 -6.17
N ILE A 98 -1.85 14.92 -5.78
CA ILE A 98 -0.88 15.45 -6.74
C ILE A 98 -0.10 14.33 -7.43
N ASP A 99 0.44 13.38 -6.69
CA ASP A 99 1.26 12.31 -7.25
C ASP A 99 0.43 11.45 -8.24
N LEU A 100 -0.80 11.13 -7.89
CA LEU A 100 -1.72 10.41 -8.76
C LEU A 100 -2.15 11.24 -9.98
N ALA A 101 -2.48 12.52 -9.78
CA ALA A 101 -2.89 13.41 -10.86
C ALA A 101 -1.78 13.61 -11.90
N VAL A 102 -0.53 13.70 -11.47
CA VAL A 102 0.63 13.74 -12.39
C VAL A 102 0.78 12.41 -13.13
N SER A 103 0.66 11.27 -12.43
CA SER A 103 0.78 9.95 -13.05
C SER A 103 -0.32 9.65 -14.08
N LEU A 104 -1.48 10.27 -13.91
CA LEU A 104 -2.63 10.16 -14.80
C LEU A 104 -2.66 11.25 -15.91
N GLY A 105 -1.74 12.22 -15.86
CA GLY A 105 -1.68 13.34 -16.81
C GLY A 105 -2.76 14.40 -16.60
N ILE A 106 -3.44 14.42 -15.45
CA ILE A 106 -4.43 15.43 -15.06
C ILE A 106 -3.72 16.72 -14.66
N VAL A 107 -2.63 16.61 -13.91
CA VAL A 107 -1.74 17.71 -13.55
C VAL A 107 -0.49 17.60 -14.41
N GLU A 108 -0.16 18.68 -15.10
CA GLU A 108 1.03 18.77 -15.93
C GLU A 108 2.25 19.07 -15.06
N LYS A 109 3.34 18.34 -15.30
CA LYS A 109 4.64 18.58 -14.66
C LYS A 109 5.67 18.94 -15.72
N SER A 110 6.11 20.21 -15.71
CA SER A 110 7.17 20.71 -16.59
C SER A 110 8.39 21.11 -15.75
N GLY A 111 9.42 20.27 -15.76
CA GLY A 111 10.58 20.43 -14.88
C GLY A 111 10.15 20.39 -13.41
N ALA A 112 10.37 21.51 -12.68
CA ALA A 112 9.95 21.65 -11.29
C ALA A 112 8.53 22.25 -11.12
N TRP A 113 7.87 22.66 -12.20
CA TRP A 113 6.58 23.33 -12.13
C TRP A 113 5.42 22.35 -12.29
N PHE A 114 4.39 22.56 -11.48
CA PHE A 114 3.12 21.86 -11.53
C PHE A 114 2.05 22.83 -12.00
N SER A 115 1.22 22.43 -12.97
CA SER A 115 0.11 23.22 -13.51
C SER A 115 -1.15 22.37 -13.71
N TYR A 116 -2.29 23.03 -13.59
CA TYR A 116 -3.59 22.44 -13.78
C TYR A 116 -4.49 23.40 -14.54
N ASN A 117 -5.10 22.98 -15.64
CA ASN A 117 -5.92 23.80 -16.52
C ASN A 117 -5.23 25.11 -17.00
N GLY A 118 -3.90 25.10 -17.13
CA GLY A 118 -3.10 26.28 -17.48
C GLY A 118 -2.66 27.15 -16.29
N ASP A 119 -3.23 26.95 -15.11
CA ASP A 119 -2.85 27.66 -13.90
C ASP A 119 -1.68 26.98 -13.18
N ARG A 120 -0.75 27.78 -12.67
CA ARG A 120 0.41 27.27 -11.92
C ARG A 120 0.02 26.93 -10.50
N LEU A 121 0.17 25.67 -10.09
CA LEU A 121 -0.02 25.22 -8.71
C LEU A 121 1.20 25.51 -7.84
N GLY A 122 2.42 25.48 -8.43
CA GLY A 122 3.63 25.81 -7.68
C GLY A 122 4.90 25.21 -8.26
N GLN A 123 6.03 25.71 -7.75
CA GLN A 123 7.35 25.17 -8.07
C GLN A 123 7.76 24.16 -6.99
N GLY A 124 7.83 22.89 -7.37
CA GLY A 124 8.05 21.76 -6.46
C GLY A 124 6.76 21.20 -5.86
N ARG A 125 6.84 19.91 -5.51
CA ARG A 125 5.71 19.15 -4.96
C ARG A 125 5.12 19.77 -3.69
N ASP A 126 5.98 20.27 -2.81
CA ASP A 126 5.54 20.84 -1.53
C ASP A 126 4.76 22.14 -1.70
N LYS A 127 5.19 23.03 -2.60
CA LYS A 127 4.42 24.25 -2.89
C LYS A 127 3.10 23.94 -3.57
N ALA A 128 3.07 23.01 -4.50
CA ALA A 128 1.84 22.58 -5.14
C ALA A 128 0.85 21.96 -4.13
N LYS A 129 1.34 21.20 -3.14
CA LYS A 129 0.52 20.70 -2.02
C LYS A 129 -0.12 21.82 -1.22
N VAL A 130 0.68 22.81 -0.81
CA VAL A 130 0.18 23.96 -0.03
C VAL A 130 -0.88 24.71 -0.82
N THR A 131 -0.65 24.99 -2.10
CA THR A 131 -1.62 25.64 -2.97
C THR A 131 -2.94 24.88 -3.05
N LEU A 132 -2.89 23.54 -3.13
CA LEU A 132 -4.12 22.72 -3.13
C LEU A 132 -4.78 22.68 -1.75
N GLU A 133 -4.04 22.73 -0.66
CA GLU A 133 -4.60 22.82 0.70
C GLU A 133 -5.31 24.16 0.94
N GLU A 134 -4.80 25.25 0.34
CA GLU A 134 -5.41 26.57 0.37
C GLU A 134 -6.64 26.69 -0.57
N ASN A 135 -6.73 25.82 -1.59
CA ASN A 135 -7.83 25.81 -2.57
C ASN A 135 -8.56 24.45 -2.57
N PRO A 136 -9.41 24.19 -1.57
CA PRO A 136 -10.07 22.90 -1.39
C PRO A 136 -10.99 22.50 -2.56
N ASP A 137 -11.57 23.47 -3.27
CA ASP A 137 -12.43 23.22 -4.42
C ASP A 137 -11.63 22.65 -5.58
N VAL A 138 -10.44 23.20 -5.86
CA VAL A 138 -9.51 22.68 -6.89
C VAL A 138 -8.99 21.30 -6.51
N LEU A 139 -8.65 21.11 -5.21
CA LEU A 139 -8.21 19.80 -4.71
C LEU A 139 -9.29 18.75 -4.93
N LYS A 140 -10.54 19.08 -4.63
CA LYS A 140 -11.67 18.16 -4.82
C LYS A 140 -11.93 17.86 -6.30
N GLU A 141 -11.87 18.85 -7.18
CA GLU A 141 -12.03 18.66 -8.62
C GLU A 141 -10.98 17.71 -9.18
N ILE A 142 -9.71 17.89 -8.80
CA ILE A 142 -8.62 16.99 -9.21
C ILE A 142 -8.82 15.58 -8.64
N GLU A 143 -9.22 15.47 -7.36
CA GLU A 143 -9.51 14.18 -6.73
C GLU A 143 -10.61 13.42 -7.46
N ASP A 144 -11.71 14.09 -7.80
CA ASP A 144 -12.84 13.49 -8.50
C ASP A 144 -12.41 12.96 -9.88
N LYS A 145 -11.61 13.75 -10.64
CA LYS A 145 -11.03 13.31 -11.92
C LYS A 145 -10.08 12.11 -11.76
N VAL A 146 -9.25 12.14 -10.72
CA VAL A 146 -8.35 11.01 -10.40
C VAL A 146 -9.15 9.75 -10.13
N ARG A 147 -10.21 9.83 -9.31
CA ARG A 147 -11.08 8.69 -9.00
C ARG A 147 -11.79 8.15 -10.23
N GLU A 148 -12.32 9.02 -11.07
CA GLU A 148 -12.98 8.64 -12.32
C GLU A 148 -12.03 7.90 -13.26
N MET A 149 -10.84 8.44 -13.49
CA MET A 149 -9.83 7.81 -14.35
C MET A 149 -9.30 6.49 -13.78
N MET A 150 -9.16 6.40 -12.45
CA MET A 150 -8.76 5.14 -11.81
C MET A 150 -9.86 4.07 -11.89
N ALA A 151 -11.12 4.46 -11.72
CA ALA A 151 -12.26 3.55 -11.88
C ALA A 151 -12.36 3.01 -13.31
N ALA A 152 -12.13 3.87 -14.31
CA ALA A 152 -12.12 3.47 -15.72
C ALA A 152 -10.98 2.51 -16.10
N LYS A 153 -9.88 2.49 -15.34
CA LYS A 153 -8.74 1.58 -15.53
C LYS A 153 -8.90 0.22 -14.84
N VAL A 154 -9.90 0.05 -13.99
CA VAL A 154 -10.21 -1.24 -13.36
C VAL A 154 -11.04 -2.03 -14.35
N GLU A 155 -10.38 -2.85 -15.20
CA GLU A 155 -11.08 -3.85 -16.00
C GLU A 155 -11.79 -4.83 -15.07
N PRO A 156 -13.03 -5.26 -15.42
CA PRO A 156 -13.70 -6.30 -14.65
C PRO A 156 -12.83 -7.57 -14.68
N VAL A 157 -12.49 -8.07 -13.50
CA VAL A 157 -11.78 -9.33 -13.33
C VAL A 157 -12.69 -10.44 -13.87
N ASN A 158 -12.25 -11.16 -14.89
CA ASN A 158 -12.87 -12.42 -15.28
C ASN A 158 -12.52 -13.48 -14.22
N ASP A 159 -13.48 -13.79 -13.37
CA ASP A 159 -13.31 -14.55 -12.12
C ASP A 159 -12.88 -16.02 -12.28
N GLU A 160 -12.71 -16.54 -13.49
CA GLU A 160 -12.51 -17.99 -13.67
C GLU A 160 -11.05 -18.43 -13.92
N GLU A 161 -10.17 -17.59 -14.44
CA GLU A 161 -8.78 -18.00 -14.74
C GLU A 161 -7.76 -17.66 -13.66
N ASP A 162 -7.96 -16.59 -12.89
CA ASP A 162 -6.98 -16.14 -11.88
C ASP A 162 -7.03 -16.91 -10.55
N LEU A 163 -8.12 -17.64 -10.27
CA LEU A 163 -8.25 -18.45 -9.05
C LEU A 163 -7.37 -19.72 -9.05
N LEU A 164 -6.89 -20.14 -10.22
CA LEU A 164 -6.10 -21.37 -10.36
C LEU A 164 -4.60 -21.15 -10.17
N LEU A 165 -4.10 -19.91 -10.26
CA LEU A 165 -2.68 -19.62 -10.17
C LEU A 165 -2.17 -19.33 -8.75
N ASP A 166 -3.06 -19.02 -7.80
CA ASP A 166 -2.68 -18.62 -6.42
C ASP A 166 -2.40 -19.80 -5.48
N ASN A 167 -2.76 -21.03 -5.89
CA ASN A 167 -2.63 -22.20 -5.00
C ASN A 167 -1.26 -22.89 -5.06
N GLY A 168 -0.34 -22.47 -5.91
CA GLY A 168 0.87 -23.25 -6.21
C GLY A 168 2.19 -22.70 -5.65
N LEU A 169 2.27 -21.44 -5.28
CA LEU A 169 3.56 -20.81 -4.94
C LEU A 169 3.77 -20.56 -3.43
N ASP A 170 2.69 -20.43 -2.65
CA ASP A 170 2.81 -20.27 -1.19
C ASP A 170 3.13 -21.60 -0.46
N ASP A 171 2.86 -22.76 -1.10
CA ASP A 171 3.09 -24.09 -0.49
C ASP A 171 4.56 -24.57 -0.57
N LEU A 172 5.36 -24.01 -1.47
CA LEU A 172 6.79 -24.40 -1.60
C LEU A 172 7.64 -23.86 -0.45
N ASP A 173 7.33 -22.70 0.10
CA ASP A 173 8.04 -22.14 1.26
C ASP A 173 7.66 -22.84 2.58
N ALA A 174 6.52 -23.52 2.63
CA ALA A 174 6.05 -24.22 3.81
C ALA A 174 6.66 -25.63 3.95
N LEU A 175 7.13 -26.24 2.86
CA LEU A 175 7.68 -27.60 2.87
C LEU A 175 9.19 -27.66 3.17
N THR A 176 9.88 -26.53 3.24
CA THR A 176 11.33 -26.47 3.52
C THR A 176 11.68 -26.04 4.94
N GLY A 177 10.72 -25.90 5.85
CA GLY A 177 10.93 -25.48 7.24
C GLY A 177 10.61 -26.56 8.26
N ASP A 178 11.64 -27.27 8.72
CA ASP A 178 11.82 -27.85 10.07
C ASP A 178 10.59 -28.47 10.78
N ASP A 179 10.18 -29.67 10.40
CA ASP A 179 9.46 -30.58 11.28
C ASP A 179 9.92 -32.05 11.08
N PHE A 180 11.23 -32.28 11.07
CA PHE A 180 11.81 -33.63 11.25
C PHE A 180 12.91 -33.59 12.29
N ASN A 181 12.56 -33.43 13.55
CA ASN A 181 13.33 -33.96 14.67
C ASN A 181 12.50 -35.06 15.35
N VAL A 182 12.71 -36.27 14.90
CA VAL A 182 12.36 -37.48 15.66
C VAL A 182 13.55 -37.78 16.52
N GLU A 183 13.45 -37.57 17.84
CA GLU A 183 14.37 -38.12 18.84
C GLU A 183 14.26 -39.65 18.85
N ILE A 184 15.40 -40.31 18.68
CA ILE A 184 15.64 -41.72 19.09
C ILE A 184 16.38 -41.69 20.40
#